data_468d05fe9be8315239a4c9cfc2f1f2e8
#
_entry.id   468d05fe9be8315239a4c9cfc2f1f2e8
#
_cell.length_a   1.000
_cell.length_b   1.000
_cell.length_c   1.000
_cell.angle_alpha   90.00
_cell.angle_beta   90.00
_cell.angle_gamma   90.00
#
_symmetry.space_group_name_H-M   'P 1'
#
loop_
_entity.id
_entity.type
_entity.pdbx_description
1 polymer ?
#
loop_
_entity_poly.entity_id
_entity_poly.type
_entity_poly.pdbx_seq_one_letter_code
_entity_poly.pdbx_strand_id
1 'polypeptide(L)'
;MKGYVENIEKATLDNTDYRRVLYTTERSQLVLMSLKPGEEIGSEVHKLDQFLRIETGSGKAVLDGVEHVVEDGTAVVVPAGTEHNFINTGDTDLKLYTLYTPPEHKDGIVEPTKEDEIEEHFDGITSE
;
A
#
# COMPACT_ATOMS: atom_id res chain seq x y z
N MET A 1 -6.60 -18.63 11.86
CA MET A 1 -5.55 -18.18 12.80
C MET A 1 -5.78 -16.72 13.14
N LYS A 2 -5.61 -16.37 14.37
CA LYS A 2 -5.87 -15.01 14.82
C LYS A 2 -4.56 -14.25 15.04
N GLY A 3 -4.39 -13.17 14.30
CA GLY A 3 -3.21 -12.32 14.40
C GLY A 3 -2.16 -12.62 13.33
N TYR A 4 -1.25 -11.68 13.14
CA TYR A 4 -0.19 -11.75 12.15
C TYR A 4 1.12 -11.33 12.81
N VAL A 5 2.13 -12.18 12.72
CA VAL A 5 3.46 -11.92 13.29
C VAL A 5 4.51 -12.39 12.30
N GLU A 6 5.14 -11.46 11.62
CA GLU A 6 6.20 -11.73 10.66
C GLU A 6 7.20 -10.57 10.65
N ASN A 7 8.38 -10.79 10.08
CA ASN A 7 9.32 -9.71 9.81
C ASN A 7 8.78 -8.91 8.62
N ILE A 8 8.18 -7.76 8.90
CA ILE A 8 7.50 -6.98 7.86
C ILE A 8 8.49 -6.37 6.85
N GLU A 9 9.69 -6.02 7.27
CA GLU A 9 10.73 -5.54 6.37
C GLU A 9 11.08 -6.62 5.34
N LYS A 10 11.35 -7.84 5.82
CA LYS A 10 11.67 -8.96 4.94
C LYS A 10 10.51 -9.28 4.00
N ALA A 11 9.30 -9.35 4.51
CA ALA A 11 8.11 -9.62 3.69
C ALA A 11 7.95 -8.58 2.58
N THR A 12 8.17 -7.30 2.91
CA THR A 12 8.06 -6.20 1.96
C THR A 12 9.15 -6.26 0.90
N LEU A 13 10.40 -6.50 1.31
CA LEU A 13 11.53 -6.58 0.39
C LEU A 13 11.42 -7.78 -0.56
N ASP A 14 10.88 -8.90 -0.08
CA ASP A 14 10.70 -10.12 -0.88
C ASP A 14 9.47 -10.04 -1.81
N ASN A 15 8.56 -9.09 -1.58
CA ASN A 15 7.34 -8.99 -2.37
C ASN A 15 7.62 -8.44 -3.78
N THR A 16 7.11 -9.15 -4.79
CA THR A 16 7.19 -8.72 -6.19
C THR A 16 5.81 -8.39 -6.77
N ASP A 17 4.74 -8.60 -6.02
CA ASP A 17 3.39 -8.31 -6.48
C ASP A 17 3.11 -6.81 -6.40
N TYR A 18 2.37 -6.30 -7.38
CA TYR A 18 1.90 -4.91 -7.34
C TYR A 18 1.11 -4.65 -6.05
N ARG A 19 0.18 -5.54 -5.72
CA ARG A 19 -0.59 -5.48 -4.46
C ARG A 19 -0.79 -6.88 -3.90
N ARG A 20 -0.54 -7.03 -2.61
CA ARG A 20 -0.76 -8.28 -1.91
C ARG A 20 -1.35 -7.99 -0.52
N VAL A 21 -2.60 -8.34 -0.33
CA VAL A 21 -3.25 -8.22 0.98
C VAL A 21 -2.72 -9.33 1.88
N LEU A 22 -2.05 -8.96 2.98
CA LEU A 22 -1.46 -9.92 3.90
C LEU A 22 -2.42 -10.35 5.00
N TYR A 23 -3.08 -9.37 5.63
CA TYR A 23 -3.91 -9.68 6.79
C TYR A 23 -5.00 -8.62 6.96
N THR A 24 -6.22 -9.07 7.15
CA THR A 24 -7.39 -8.21 7.31
C THR A 24 -8.07 -8.51 8.64
N THR A 25 -8.21 -7.48 9.47
CA THR A 25 -9.08 -7.52 10.65
C THR A 25 -10.34 -6.71 10.35
N GLU A 26 -11.27 -6.64 11.28
CA GLU A 26 -12.47 -5.83 11.10
C GLU A 26 -12.16 -4.32 10.99
N ARG A 27 -11.02 -3.87 11.53
CA ARG A 27 -10.71 -2.44 11.69
C ARG A 27 -9.44 -1.99 10.99
N SER A 28 -8.64 -2.92 10.45
CA SER A 28 -7.39 -2.58 9.78
C SER A 28 -7.00 -3.65 8.78
N GLN A 29 -6.14 -3.28 7.84
CA GLN A 29 -5.69 -4.20 6.80
C GLN A 29 -4.25 -3.89 6.42
N LEU A 30 -3.40 -4.91 6.47
CA LEU A 30 -2.00 -4.83 6.11
C LEU A 30 -1.81 -5.32 4.68
N VAL A 31 -1.16 -4.49 3.86
CA VAL A 31 -0.99 -4.73 2.42
C VAL A 31 0.45 -4.44 2.01
N LEU A 32 1.00 -5.28 1.15
CA LEU A 32 2.29 -5.04 0.51
C LEU A 32 2.08 -4.53 -0.91
N MET A 33 2.96 -3.62 -1.35
CA MET A 33 2.98 -3.17 -2.73
C MET A 33 4.41 -3.05 -3.25
N SER A 34 4.57 -3.32 -4.56
CA SER A 34 5.81 -3.10 -5.28
C SER A 34 5.46 -2.41 -6.60
N LEU A 35 5.99 -1.20 -6.79
CA LEU A 35 5.79 -0.44 -8.03
C LEU A 35 7.07 -0.47 -8.85
N LYS A 36 6.93 -0.76 -10.14
CA LYS A 36 8.05 -0.70 -11.09
C LYS A 36 8.42 0.76 -11.38
N PRO A 37 9.66 1.01 -11.85
CA PRO A 37 10.05 2.36 -12.25
C PRO A 37 9.02 2.99 -13.20
N GLY A 38 8.61 4.22 -12.91
CA GLY A 38 7.62 4.95 -13.68
C GLY A 38 6.17 4.64 -13.35
N GLU A 39 5.89 3.60 -12.57
CA GLU A 39 4.51 3.29 -12.16
C GLU A 39 4.02 4.21 -11.05
N GLU A 40 2.73 4.45 -11.04
CA GLU A 40 2.05 5.15 -9.96
C GLU A 40 0.79 4.38 -9.56
N ILE A 41 0.36 4.59 -8.32
CA ILE A 41 -0.89 3.99 -7.85
C ILE A 41 -2.08 4.65 -8.52
N GLY A 42 -2.02 5.96 -8.70
CA GLY A 42 -3.08 6.78 -9.24
C GLY A 42 -3.68 7.67 -8.16
N SER A 43 -4.24 8.80 -8.55
CA SER A 43 -4.85 9.73 -7.61
C SER A 43 -6.12 9.14 -7.01
N GLU A 44 -6.21 9.12 -5.69
CA GLU A 44 -7.33 8.54 -4.95
C GLU A 44 -7.72 9.40 -3.76
N VAL A 45 -8.98 9.26 -3.35
CA VAL A 45 -9.50 9.82 -2.09
C VAL A 45 -10.20 8.68 -1.37
N HIS A 46 -9.78 8.38 -0.15
CA HIS A 46 -10.37 7.32 0.66
C HIS A 46 -11.16 7.88 1.85
N LYS A 47 -12.15 7.13 2.30
CA LYS A 47 -12.91 7.43 3.53
C LYS A 47 -12.28 6.76 4.75
N LEU A 48 -11.01 6.45 4.67
CA LEU A 48 -10.25 5.74 5.69
C LEU A 48 -8.89 6.42 5.85
N ASP A 49 -8.23 6.12 6.95
CA ASP A 49 -6.84 6.55 7.16
C ASP A 49 -5.90 5.52 6.58
N GLN A 50 -4.78 5.97 6.03
CA GLN A 50 -3.76 5.11 5.47
C GLN A 50 -2.40 5.48 6.06
N PHE A 51 -1.69 4.49 6.56
CA PHE A 51 -0.28 4.59 6.93
C PHE A 51 0.53 3.83 5.90
N LEU A 52 1.66 4.38 5.48
CA LEU A 52 2.52 3.74 4.48
C LEU A 52 3.98 3.97 4.85
N ARG A 53 4.80 2.93 4.72
CA ARG A 53 6.24 3.04 4.92
C ARG A 53 6.98 2.47 3.73
N ILE A 54 7.97 3.23 3.23
CA ILE A 54 8.84 2.81 2.14
C ILE A 54 9.99 1.98 2.72
N GLU A 55 10.18 0.78 2.21
CA GLU A 55 11.29 -0.10 2.62
C GLU A 55 12.48 -0.03 1.67
N THR A 56 12.23 0.23 0.36
CA THR A 56 13.32 0.41 -0.62
C THR A 56 12.82 1.18 -1.82
N GLY A 57 13.73 1.85 -2.50
CA GLY A 57 13.42 2.66 -3.67
C GLY A 57 13.24 4.13 -3.31
N SER A 58 12.88 4.92 -4.32
CA SER A 58 12.63 6.35 -4.15
C SER A 58 11.47 6.79 -5.05
N GLY A 59 10.74 7.78 -4.59
CA GLY A 59 9.59 8.26 -5.33
C GLY A 59 9.02 9.54 -4.77
N LYS A 60 7.74 9.76 -5.05
CA LYS A 60 6.98 10.91 -4.56
C LYS A 60 5.68 10.46 -3.94
N ALA A 61 5.32 11.10 -2.83
CA ALA A 61 3.98 11.07 -2.27
C ALA A 61 3.35 12.44 -2.54
N VAL A 62 2.19 12.45 -3.17
CA VAL A 62 1.45 13.68 -3.45
C VAL A 62 0.23 13.72 -2.52
N LEU A 63 0.16 14.72 -1.65
CA LEU A 63 -0.93 14.90 -0.69
C LEU A 63 -1.58 16.26 -0.92
N ASP A 64 -2.84 16.26 -1.33
CA ASP A 64 -3.59 17.48 -1.68
C ASP A 64 -2.80 18.40 -2.62
N GLY A 65 -2.18 17.81 -3.64
CA GLY A 65 -1.40 18.54 -4.65
C GLY A 65 0.02 18.90 -4.24
N VAL A 66 0.43 18.62 -3.00
CA VAL A 66 1.80 18.90 -2.53
C VAL A 66 2.67 17.67 -2.68
N GLU A 67 3.77 17.80 -3.42
CA GLU A 67 4.71 16.72 -3.67
C GLU A 67 5.73 16.60 -2.53
N HIS A 68 5.97 15.37 -2.08
CA HIS A 68 6.98 15.04 -1.07
C HIS A 68 7.87 13.92 -1.61
N VAL A 69 9.18 14.09 -1.50
CA VAL A 69 10.14 13.03 -1.84
C VAL A 69 10.06 11.94 -0.76
N VAL A 70 9.99 10.69 -1.20
CA VAL A 70 9.99 9.54 -0.29
C VAL A 70 11.11 8.59 -0.69
N GLU A 71 11.67 7.91 0.31
CA GLU A 71 12.76 6.93 0.14
C GLU A 71 12.72 5.94 1.29
N ASP A 72 13.66 4.99 1.31
CA ASP A 72 13.78 4.02 2.40
C ASP A 72 13.69 4.71 3.77
N GLY A 73 12.82 4.19 4.61
CA GLY A 73 12.58 4.71 5.95
C GLY A 73 11.53 5.82 6.06
N THR A 74 11.01 6.32 4.93
CA THR A 74 9.99 7.36 4.96
C THR A 74 8.63 6.77 5.34
N ALA A 75 7.97 7.40 6.31
CA ALA A 75 6.59 7.10 6.65
C ALA A 75 5.67 8.19 6.12
N VAL A 76 4.50 7.79 5.62
CA VAL A 76 3.46 8.71 5.16
C VAL A 76 2.15 8.35 5.85
N VAL A 77 1.49 9.36 6.42
CA VAL A 77 0.13 9.22 6.94
C VAL A 77 -0.80 10.00 6.04
N VAL A 78 -1.80 9.32 5.49
CA VAL A 78 -2.82 9.92 4.63
C VAL A 78 -4.13 9.91 5.40
N PRO A 79 -4.57 11.06 5.93
CA PRO A 79 -5.87 11.12 6.60
C PRO A 79 -7.02 10.89 5.64
N ALA A 80 -8.13 10.37 6.14
CA ALA A 80 -9.36 10.22 5.35
C ALA A 80 -9.73 11.54 4.68
N GLY A 81 -10.14 11.47 3.42
CA GLY A 81 -10.54 12.65 2.64
C GLY A 81 -9.40 13.39 1.95
N THR A 82 -8.16 12.99 2.15
CA THR A 82 -7.00 13.61 1.50
C THR A 82 -6.79 13.00 0.12
N GLU A 83 -6.80 13.81 -0.93
CA GLU A 83 -6.42 13.35 -2.27
C GLU A 83 -4.93 13.01 -2.27
N HIS A 84 -4.58 11.83 -2.76
CA HIS A 84 -3.20 11.36 -2.68
C HIS A 84 -2.83 10.46 -3.84
N ASN A 85 -1.52 10.39 -4.12
CA ASN A 85 -0.93 9.49 -5.10
C ASN A 85 0.50 9.14 -4.67
N PHE A 86 0.97 7.97 -5.06
CA PHE A 86 2.34 7.52 -4.85
C PHE A 86 2.93 7.12 -6.19
N ILE A 87 4.11 7.66 -6.49
CA ILE A 87 4.75 7.54 -7.81
C ILE A 87 6.18 7.04 -7.62
N ASN A 88 6.56 5.99 -8.34
CA ASN A 88 7.94 5.55 -8.39
C ASN A 88 8.71 6.40 -9.40
N THR A 89 9.57 7.29 -8.92
CA THR A 89 10.40 8.16 -9.77
C THR A 89 11.84 7.68 -9.84
N GLY A 90 12.17 6.55 -9.19
CA GLY A 90 13.50 5.97 -9.22
C GLY A 90 13.69 5.00 -10.36
N ASP A 91 14.83 4.31 -10.36
CA ASP A 91 15.22 3.33 -11.37
C ASP A 91 15.15 1.88 -10.87
N THR A 92 14.70 1.68 -9.65
CA THR A 92 14.48 0.37 -9.05
C THR A 92 13.03 0.29 -8.54
N ASP A 93 12.59 -0.91 -8.14
CA ASP A 93 11.25 -1.08 -7.59
C ASP A 93 11.08 -0.27 -6.30
N LEU A 94 9.93 0.37 -6.17
CA LEU A 94 9.53 1.06 -4.95
C LEU A 94 8.67 0.08 -4.15
N LYS A 95 9.23 -0.41 -3.03
CA LYS A 95 8.56 -1.41 -2.21
C LYS A 95 8.14 -0.80 -0.89
N LEU A 96 6.90 -1.08 -0.53
CA LEU A 96 6.28 -0.49 0.65
C LEU A 96 5.30 -1.45 1.29
N TYR A 97 4.99 -1.22 2.55
CA TYR A 97 3.80 -1.78 3.17
C TYR A 97 2.88 -0.65 3.60
N THR A 98 1.61 -0.94 3.63
CA THR A 98 0.59 0.05 3.98
C THR A 98 -0.45 -0.58 4.91
N LEU A 99 -1.01 0.25 5.78
CA LEU A 99 -2.05 -0.14 6.71
C LEU A 99 -3.26 0.75 6.49
N TYR A 100 -4.39 0.15 6.15
CA TYR A 100 -5.67 0.85 5.98
C TYR A 100 -6.51 0.69 7.23
N THR A 101 -7.13 1.75 7.68
CA THR A 101 -7.98 1.77 8.88
C THR A 101 -9.25 2.58 8.59
N PRO A 102 -10.40 1.95 8.35
CA PRO A 102 -10.67 0.50 8.23
C PRO A 102 -10.15 -0.11 6.92
N PRO A 103 -10.34 -1.42 6.68
CA PRO A 103 -9.86 -2.08 5.47
C PRO A 103 -10.40 -1.45 4.19
N GLU A 104 -9.58 -1.43 3.15
CA GLU A 104 -9.94 -0.89 1.83
C GLU A 104 -10.27 -1.99 0.83
N HIS A 105 -9.46 -3.05 0.80
CA HIS A 105 -9.54 -4.09 -0.21
C HIS A 105 -10.23 -5.34 0.31
N LYS A 106 -10.72 -6.16 -0.62
CA LYS A 106 -11.21 -7.49 -0.28
C LYS A 106 -10.06 -8.35 0.24
N ASP A 107 -10.34 -9.14 1.28
CA ASP A 107 -9.32 -10.00 1.88
C ASP A 107 -8.75 -10.99 0.86
N GLY A 108 -7.45 -11.24 0.95
CA GLY A 108 -6.75 -12.23 0.15
C GLY A 108 -6.43 -11.84 -1.28
N ILE A 109 -6.69 -10.58 -1.68
CA ILE A 109 -6.34 -10.11 -3.03
C ILE A 109 -4.83 -10.20 -3.24
N VAL A 110 -4.44 -10.78 -4.39
CA VAL A 110 -3.07 -10.76 -4.91
C VAL A 110 -3.14 -10.30 -6.37
N GLU A 111 -2.49 -9.17 -6.64
CA GLU A 111 -2.41 -8.59 -7.99
C GLU A 111 -0.94 -8.54 -8.39
N PRO A 112 -0.46 -9.50 -9.21
CA PRO A 112 0.96 -9.58 -9.57
C PRO A 112 1.48 -8.34 -10.29
N THR A 113 0.66 -7.72 -11.14
CA THR A 113 1.01 -6.51 -11.88
C THR A 113 -0.09 -5.46 -11.74
N LYS A 114 0.23 -4.22 -12.09
CA LYS A 114 -0.75 -3.13 -12.07
C LYS A 114 -1.92 -3.40 -13.03
N GLU A 115 -1.67 -4.05 -14.15
CA GLU A 115 -2.71 -4.42 -15.12
C GLU A 115 -3.71 -5.42 -14.56
N ASP A 116 -3.34 -6.16 -13.51
CA ASP A 116 -4.24 -7.09 -12.82
C ASP A 116 -5.15 -6.40 -11.81
N GLU A 117 -4.98 -5.11 -11.61
CA GLU A 117 -5.76 -4.34 -10.62
C GLU A 117 -7.25 -4.42 -10.90
N ILE A 118 -8.02 -4.78 -9.87
CA ILE A 118 -9.48 -4.86 -9.92
C ILE A 118 -10.06 -4.02 -8.79
N GLU A 119 -11.22 -3.42 -9.05
CA GLU A 119 -11.95 -2.65 -8.04
C GLU A 119 -12.79 -3.57 -7.17
N GLU A 120 -12.16 -4.24 -6.21
CA GLU A 120 -12.86 -5.01 -5.19
C GLU A 120 -12.55 -4.43 -3.82
N HIS A 121 -13.60 -4.01 -3.14
CA HIS A 121 -13.50 -3.38 -1.83
C HIS A 121 -13.81 -4.35 -0.71
N PHE A 122 -13.39 -3.97 0.50
CA PHE A 122 -13.63 -4.76 1.69
C PHE A 122 -15.12 -5.07 1.84
N ASP A 123 -15.44 -6.35 2.01
CA ASP A 123 -16.80 -6.89 2.07
C ASP A 123 -17.18 -7.38 3.48
N GLY A 124 -16.36 -7.09 4.48
CA GLY A 124 -16.58 -7.54 5.85
C GLY A 124 -15.95 -8.89 6.18
N ILE A 125 -15.39 -9.58 5.18
CA ILE A 125 -14.71 -10.86 5.39
C ILE A 125 -13.26 -10.59 5.79
N THR A 126 -12.83 -11.18 6.91
CA THR A 126 -11.49 -10.99 7.46
C THR A 126 -10.64 -12.25 7.30
N SER A 127 -9.34 -12.11 7.62
CA SER A 127 -8.41 -13.25 7.64
C SER A 127 -8.62 -14.16 8.86
N GLU A 128 -9.45 -13.77 9.77
CA GLU A 128 -9.70 -14.46 11.04
C GLU A 128 -10.93 -15.36 11.01
#